data_b0b2a8045555a9077c9096edece718be
#
_entry.id   b0b2a8045555a9077c9096edece718be
#
_cell.length_a   1.000
_cell.length_b   1.000
_cell.length_c   1.000
_cell.angle_alpha   90.00
_cell.angle_beta   90.00
_cell.angle_gamma   90.00
#
_symmetry.space_group_name_H-M   'P 1'
#
loop_
_entity.id
_entity.type
_entity.pdbx_description
1 polymer ?
#
loop_
_entity_poly.entity_id
_entity_poly.type
_entity_poly.pdbx_seq_one_letter_code
_entity_poly.pdbx_strand_id
1 'polypeptide(L)'
;MIKRELTEFLKGMAQKYPVVTLIGPRQSGKTTLACQTFSEYRYVNLEQTGMRLLAKEDPRGFLVSNPPPVIIDEVQRCPELLSEIQVVSDSLNMNGAFILTGSQQLPLMQGVSQTLAGRTSILTLRPLSLRELAFGGIEQKKDESLYFGGMPRIFDSHIEPNIY
;
A
#
# COMPACT_ATOMS: atom_id res chain seq x y z
N MET A 1 -16.49 8.51 2.71
CA MET A 1 -15.38 7.53 2.68
C MET A 1 -15.23 6.88 4.05
N ILE A 2 -15.05 5.56 4.11
CA ILE A 2 -15.01 4.79 5.37
C ILE A 2 -13.60 4.84 5.97
N LYS A 3 -13.50 5.24 7.25
CA LYS A 3 -12.22 5.27 7.98
C LYS A 3 -11.73 3.83 8.20
N ARG A 4 -10.43 3.59 7.90
CA ARG A 4 -9.82 2.27 8.07
C ARG A 4 -9.20 2.14 9.46
N GLU A 5 -9.44 1.01 10.11
CA GLU A 5 -8.85 0.69 11.43
C GLU A 5 -7.32 0.63 11.37
N LEU A 6 -6.77 0.22 10.22
CA LEU A 6 -5.32 0.11 10.01
C LEU A 6 -4.59 1.47 9.99
N THR A 7 -5.29 2.61 9.87
CA THR A 7 -4.69 3.95 9.69
C THR A 7 -3.69 4.30 10.80
N GLU A 8 -4.10 4.17 12.05
CA GLU A 8 -3.25 4.57 13.19
C GLU A 8 -2.05 3.62 13.36
N PHE A 9 -2.26 2.33 13.06
CA PHE A 9 -1.18 1.36 13.10
C PHE A 9 -0.16 1.61 11.97
N LEU A 10 -0.63 1.96 10.77
CA LEU A 10 0.21 2.34 9.63
C LEU A 10 1.09 3.55 9.97
N LYS A 11 0.53 4.60 10.58
CA LYS A 11 1.29 5.76 11.06
C LYS A 11 2.33 5.37 12.12
N GLY A 12 1.94 4.53 13.08
CA GLY A 12 2.83 4.07 14.13
C GLY A 12 4.00 3.25 13.59
N MET A 13 3.79 2.46 12.53
CA MET A 13 4.88 1.71 11.89
C MET A 13 5.82 2.62 11.09
N ALA A 14 5.29 3.65 10.43
CA ALA A 14 6.12 4.63 9.71
C ALA A 14 7.01 5.47 10.65
N GLN A 15 6.68 5.56 11.94
CA GLN A 15 7.56 6.20 12.94
C GLN A 15 8.70 5.29 13.40
N LYS A 16 8.61 3.97 13.18
CA LYS A 16 9.56 2.97 13.70
C LYS A 16 10.44 2.33 12.64
N TYR A 17 9.97 2.29 11.41
CA TYR A 17 10.64 1.63 10.29
C TYR A 17 10.88 2.59 9.14
N PRO A 18 12.05 2.55 8.48
CA PRO A 18 12.32 3.39 7.30
C PRO A 18 11.39 3.05 6.13
N VAL A 19 10.94 1.80 6.02
CA VAL A 19 10.02 1.35 4.98
C VAL A 19 8.77 0.76 5.64
N VAL A 20 7.58 1.08 5.10
CA VAL A 20 6.34 0.37 5.44
C VAL A 20 5.73 -0.19 4.16
N THR A 21 5.50 -1.48 4.13
CA THR A 21 4.92 -2.18 2.96
C THR A 21 3.48 -2.56 3.25
N LEU A 22 2.54 -1.96 2.50
CA LEU A 22 1.11 -2.21 2.60
C LEU A 22 0.66 -3.16 1.49
N ILE A 23 0.37 -4.40 1.83
CA ILE A 23 -0.10 -5.43 0.91
C ILE A 23 -1.59 -5.72 1.10
N GLY A 24 -2.19 -6.41 0.16
CA GLY A 24 -3.58 -6.85 0.26
C GLY A 24 -4.21 -7.12 -1.11
N PRO A 25 -5.46 -7.62 -1.13
CA PRO A 25 -6.17 -7.87 -2.38
C PRO A 25 -6.24 -6.63 -3.28
N ARG A 26 -6.41 -6.85 -4.58
CA ARG A 26 -6.74 -5.74 -5.48
C ARG A 26 -8.01 -5.06 -5.00
N GLN A 27 -8.09 -3.74 -5.20
CA GLN A 27 -9.26 -2.92 -4.86
C GLN A 27 -9.62 -2.87 -3.35
N SER A 28 -8.76 -3.36 -2.45
CA SER A 28 -8.97 -3.23 -1.00
C SER A 28 -8.78 -1.81 -0.45
N GLY A 29 -8.34 -0.86 -1.28
CA GLY A 29 -8.15 0.54 -0.91
C GLY A 29 -6.73 0.88 -0.39
N LYS A 30 -5.70 0.10 -0.73
CA LYS A 30 -4.30 0.33 -0.29
C LYS A 30 -3.78 1.71 -0.67
N THR A 31 -3.86 2.04 -1.95
CA THR A 31 -3.43 3.33 -2.50
C THR A 31 -4.15 4.49 -1.83
N THR A 32 -5.47 4.38 -1.69
CA THR A 32 -6.31 5.37 -1.02
C THR A 32 -5.88 5.56 0.44
N LEU A 33 -5.68 4.46 1.18
CA LEU A 33 -5.23 4.51 2.57
C LEU A 33 -3.85 5.17 2.70
N ALA A 34 -2.89 4.79 1.85
CA ALA A 34 -1.54 5.35 1.87
C ALA A 34 -1.55 6.86 1.57
N CYS A 35 -2.22 7.28 0.49
CA CYS A 35 -2.29 8.70 0.09
C CYS A 35 -3.03 9.57 1.12
N GLN A 36 -4.07 9.04 1.78
CA GLN A 36 -4.78 9.79 2.82
C GLN A 36 -4.00 9.89 4.13
N THR A 37 -3.27 8.83 4.47
CA THR A 37 -2.49 8.79 5.70
C THR A 37 -1.25 9.67 5.62
N PHE A 38 -0.66 9.76 4.43
CA PHE A 38 0.58 10.48 4.13
C PHE A 38 0.36 11.46 2.96
N SER A 39 -0.58 12.39 3.14
CA SER A 39 -0.97 13.35 2.10
C SER A 39 0.18 14.26 1.64
N GLU A 40 1.18 14.47 2.49
CA GLU A 40 2.36 15.29 2.20
C GLU A 40 3.44 14.55 1.41
N TYR A 41 3.31 13.20 1.28
CA TYR A 41 4.31 12.41 0.57
C TYR A 41 4.11 12.50 -0.94
N ARG A 42 5.21 12.51 -1.66
CA ARG A 42 5.16 12.31 -3.11
C ARG A 42 4.55 10.95 -3.43
N TYR A 43 3.67 10.90 -4.42
CA TYR A 43 3.05 9.66 -4.89
C TYR A 43 3.55 9.30 -6.29
N VAL A 44 3.98 8.05 -6.47
CA VAL A 44 4.43 7.48 -7.74
C VAL A 44 3.76 6.13 -7.96
N ASN A 45 3.21 5.90 -9.17
CA ASN A 45 2.54 4.66 -9.52
C ASN A 45 3.32 3.91 -10.62
N LEU A 46 3.78 2.70 -10.31
CA LEU A 46 4.53 1.84 -11.23
C LEU A 46 3.63 1.08 -12.24
N GLU A 47 2.30 1.26 -12.19
CA GLU A 47 1.44 0.87 -13.31
C GLU A 47 1.68 1.74 -14.54
N GLN A 48 2.08 3.00 -14.34
CA GLN A 48 2.47 3.89 -15.43
C GLN A 48 3.74 3.39 -16.12
N THR A 49 3.64 3.11 -17.43
CA THR A 49 4.73 2.48 -18.19
C THR A 49 6.02 3.29 -18.16
N GLY A 50 5.94 4.62 -18.29
CA GLY A 50 7.14 5.48 -18.25
C GLY A 50 7.85 5.44 -16.92
N MET A 51 7.11 5.52 -15.80
CA MET A 51 7.67 5.43 -14.45
C MET A 51 8.27 4.05 -14.18
N ARG A 52 7.60 2.99 -14.63
CA ARG A 52 8.11 1.62 -14.51
C ARG A 52 9.38 1.38 -15.31
N LEU A 53 9.46 1.89 -16.54
CA LEU A 53 10.67 1.77 -17.37
C LEU A 53 11.84 2.50 -16.71
N LEU A 54 11.66 3.74 -16.26
CA LEU A 54 12.69 4.49 -15.55
C LEU A 54 13.17 3.73 -14.30
N ALA A 55 12.22 3.20 -13.50
CA ALA A 55 12.55 2.44 -12.30
C ALA A 55 13.33 1.14 -12.59
N LYS A 56 13.12 0.52 -13.77
CA LYS A 56 13.84 -0.69 -14.18
C LYS A 56 15.21 -0.40 -14.77
N GLU A 57 15.29 0.60 -15.64
CA GLU A 57 16.53 0.93 -16.36
C GLU A 57 17.53 1.67 -15.48
N ASP A 58 17.06 2.57 -14.63
CA ASP A 58 17.86 3.35 -13.70
C ASP A 58 17.15 3.49 -12.33
N PRO A 59 17.16 2.44 -11.47
CA PRO A 59 16.55 2.48 -10.15
C PRO A 59 17.06 3.62 -9.28
N ARG A 60 18.36 3.92 -9.37
CA ARG A 60 18.98 5.01 -8.61
C ARG A 60 18.50 6.38 -9.08
N GLY A 61 18.53 6.63 -10.39
CA GLY A 61 18.01 7.87 -10.97
C GLY A 61 16.51 8.05 -10.72
N PHE A 62 15.76 6.94 -10.71
CA PHE A 62 14.34 6.96 -10.30
C PHE A 62 14.17 7.48 -8.87
N LEU A 63 14.94 7.00 -7.89
CA LEU A 63 14.86 7.47 -6.50
C LEU A 63 15.40 8.89 -6.32
N VAL A 64 16.42 9.30 -7.10
CA VAL A 64 16.87 10.70 -7.12
C VAL A 64 15.76 11.64 -7.63
N SER A 65 15.03 11.21 -8.65
CA SER A 65 13.90 11.98 -9.22
C SER A 65 12.63 11.95 -8.33
N ASN A 66 12.54 10.95 -7.47
CA ASN A 66 11.43 10.75 -6.54
C ASN A 66 11.95 10.55 -5.11
N PRO A 67 12.54 11.62 -4.51
CA PRO A 67 13.17 11.50 -3.20
C PRO A 67 12.18 11.20 -2.09
N PRO A 68 12.60 10.50 -1.03
CA PRO A 68 11.81 10.34 0.19
C PRO A 68 11.48 11.68 0.86
N PRO A 69 10.33 11.79 1.56
CA PRO A 69 9.37 10.71 1.77
C PRO A 69 8.47 10.48 0.54
N VAL A 70 8.28 9.21 0.17
CA VAL A 70 7.56 8.85 -1.06
C VAL A 70 6.69 7.61 -0.89
N ILE A 71 5.50 7.63 -1.52
CA ILE A 71 4.63 6.47 -1.70
C ILE A 71 4.93 5.88 -3.08
N ILE A 72 5.34 4.61 -3.13
CA ILE A 72 5.56 3.87 -4.38
C ILE A 72 4.49 2.80 -4.49
N ASP A 73 3.56 3.01 -5.41
CA ASP A 73 2.40 2.16 -5.61
C ASP A 73 2.69 1.06 -6.64
N GLU A 74 2.14 -0.13 -6.38
CA GLU A 74 2.28 -1.33 -7.22
C GLU A 74 3.75 -1.79 -7.39
N VAL A 75 4.53 -1.77 -6.29
CA VAL A 75 5.98 -2.05 -6.28
C VAL A 75 6.34 -3.43 -6.85
N GLN A 76 5.42 -4.40 -6.87
CA GLN A 76 5.63 -5.71 -7.51
C GLN A 76 5.86 -5.62 -9.04
N ARG A 77 5.58 -4.47 -9.66
CA ARG A 77 5.85 -4.23 -11.08
C ARG A 77 7.34 -4.00 -11.37
N CYS A 78 8.14 -3.68 -10.33
CA CYS A 78 9.58 -3.45 -10.43
C CYS A 78 10.27 -3.95 -9.15
N PRO A 79 10.43 -5.28 -8.96
CA PRO A 79 11.07 -5.84 -7.77
C PRO A 79 12.52 -5.40 -7.60
N GLU A 80 13.21 -5.10 -8.69
CA GLU A 80 14.61 -4.66 -8.72
C GLU A 80 14.82 -3.37 -7.90
N LEU A 81 13.79 -2.53 -7.84
CA LEU A 81 13.81 -1.28 -7.08
C LEU A 81 14.01 -1.50 -5.57
N LEU A 82 13.61 -2.66 -5.03
CA LEU A 82 13.73 -2.97 -3.60
C LEU A 82 15.19 -2.93 -3.12
N SER A 83 16.13 -3.35 -3.95
CA SER A 83 17.56 -3.30 -3.61
C SER A 83 18.08 -1.87 -3.47
N GLU A 84 17.66 -0.97 -4.34
CA GLU A 84 18.05 0.44 -4.24
C GLU A 84 17.32 1.16 -3.08
N ILE A 85 16.06 0.82 -2.82
CA ILE A 85 15.33 1.29 -1.63
C ILE A 85 16.08 0.87 -0.35
N GLN A 86 16.62 -0.34 -0.30
CA GLN A 86 17.44 -0.80 0.83
C GLN A 86 18.64 0.10 1.03
N VAL A 87 19.45 0.32 -0.02
CA VAL A 87 20.65 1.15 0.03
C VAL A 87 20.34 2.57 0.49
N VAL A 88 19.29 3.17 -0.07
CA VAL A 88 18.86 4.53 0.30
C VAL A 88 18.34 4.58 1.73
N SER A 89 17.56 3.58 2.16
CA SER A 89 17.04 3.49 3.54
C SER A 89 18.18 3.41 4.58
N ASP A 90 19.24 2.68 4.27
CA ASP A 90 20.41 2.54 5.16
C ASP A 90 21.20 3.85 5.26
N SER A 91 21.24 4.64 4.19
CA SER A 91 22.00 5.89 4.15
C SER A 91 21.27 7.06 4.80
N LEU A 92 19.93 7.09 4.72
CA LEU A 92 19.14 8.26 5.17
C LEU A 92 18.86 8.28 6.67
N ASN A 93 18.90 7.13 7.36
CA ASN A 93 18.51 6.99 8.77
C ASN A 93 17.16 7.69 9.10
N MET A 94 16.20 7.57 8.19
CA MET A 94 14.89 8.23 8.25
C MET A 94 13.77 7.21 8.31
N ASN A 95 13.00 7.21 9.38
CA ASN A 95 11.79 6.39 9.47
C ASN A 95 10.66 6.98 8.61
N GLY A 96 9.84 6.09 8.03
CA GLY A 96 8.77 6.48 7.13
C GLY A 96 9.24 7.00 5.77
N ALA A 97 10.51 6.81 5.41
CA ALA A 97 11.06 7.28 4.14
C ALA A 97 10.29 6.73 2.93
N PHE A 98 9.86 5.46 3.00
CA PHE A 98 9.17 4.80 1.91
C PHE A 98 7.88 4.12 2.40
N ILE A 99 6.77 4.42 1.72
CA ILE A 99 5.52 3.68 1.84
C ILE A 99 5.32 2.91 0.54
N LEU A 100 5.45 1.60 0.60
CA LEU A 100 5.29 0.73 -0.55
C LEU A 100 3.88 0.13 -0.55
N THR A 101 3.22 0.09 -1.69
CA THR A 101 1.97 -0.67 -1.83
C THR A 101 2.12 -1.77 -2.87
N GLY A 102 1.37 -2.84 -2.71
CA GLY A 102 1.37 -3.91 -3.70
C GLY A 102 0.28 -4.96 -3.46
N SER A 103 -0.03 -5.71 -4.51
CA SER A 103 -0.91 -6.87 -4.37
C SER A 103 -0.19 -7.97 -3.58
N GLN A 104 -0.98 -8.72 -2.80
CA GLN A 104 -0.47 -9.84 -1.99
C GLN A 104 -0.09 -11.02 -2.91
N GLN A 105 1.09 -10.94 -3.51
CA GLN A 105 1.67 -12.00 -4.35
C GLN A 105 2.90 -12.59 -3.66
N LEU A 106 3.06 -13.91 -3.72
CA LEU A 106 4.19 -14.61 -3.11
C LEU A 106 5.56 -14.05 -3.52
N PRO A 107 5.84 -13.73 -4.81
CA PRO A 107 7.13 -13.17 -5.21
C PRO A 107 7.42 -11.81 -4.56
N LEU A 108 6.42 -10.94 -4.41
CA LEU A 108 6.60 -9.66 -3.71
C LEU A 108 6.92 -9.87 -2.23
N MET A 109 6.18 -10.78 -1.57
CA MET A 109 6.40 -11.09 -0.15
C MET A 109 7.83 -11.61 0.10
N GLN A 110 8.32 -12.51 -0.76
CA GLN A 110 9.67 -13.03 -0.69
C GLN A 110 10.71 -11.93 -0.94
N GLY A 111 10.55 -11.13 -2.00
CA GLY A 111 11.47 -10.02 -2.31
C GLY A 111 11.54 -9.00 -1.19
N VAL A 112 10.42 -8.54 -0.67
CA VAL A 112 10.38 -7.59 0.45
C VAL A 112 10.98 -8.18 1.72
N SER A 113 10.64 -9.44 2.06
CA SER A 113 11.14 -10.07 3.27
C SER A 113 12.64 -10.38 3.21
N GLN A 114 13.19 -10.66 2.04
CA GLN A 114 14.62 -10.94 1.87
C GLN A 114 15.43 -9.65 1.76
N THR A 115 15.03 -8.74 0.88
CA THR A 115 15.79 -7.53 0.57
C THR A 115 15.66 -6.47 1.67
N LEU A 116 14.46 -6.28 2.23
CA LEU A 116 14.18 -5.26 3.25
C LEU A 116 14.09 -5.84 4.67
N ALA A 117 14.73 -6.99 4.93
CA ALA A 117 14.74 -7.61 6.25
C ALA A 117 15.23 -6.63 7.33
N GLY A 118 14.48 -6.50 8.43
CA GLY A 118 14.78 -5.58 9.52
C GLY A 118 14.53 -4.09 9.23
N ARG A 119 14.20 -3.71 7.98
CA ARG A 119 13.97 -2.32 7.55
C ARG A 119 12.52 -2.03 7.26
N THR A 120 11.72 -3.06 7.05
CA THR A 120 10.30 -2.90 6.69
C THR A 120 9.35 -3.51 7.69
N SER A 121 8.24 -2.82 7.91
CA SER A 121 7.03 -3.39 8.52
C SER A 121 6.05 -3.74 7.40
N ILE A 122 5.60 -5.00 7.35
CA ILE A 122 4.64 -5.47 6.36
C ILE A 122 3.25 -5.50 6.98
N LEU A 123 2.34 -4.73 6.42
CA LEU A 123 0.95 -4.62 6.85
C LEU A 123 0.02 -5.18 5.79
N THR A 124 -0.98 -5.95 6.21
CA THR A 124 -1.99 -6.49 5.30
C THR A 124 -3.30 -5.73 5.43
N LEU A 125 -3.68 -5.01 4.37
CA LEU A 125 -4.99 -4.37 4.29
C LEU A 125 -6.00 -5.36 3.72
N ARG A 126 -6.92 -5.79 4.56
CA ARG A 126 -8.07 -6.62 4.16
C ARG A 126 -9.19 -5.75 3.59
N PRO A 127 -10.20 -6.32 2.91
CA PRO A 127 -11.46 -5.65 2.63
C PRO A 127 -12.06 -5.04 3.90
N LEU A 128 -13.06 -4.16 3.76
CA LEU A 128 -13.73 -3.52 4.90
C LEU A 128 -14.29 -4.55 5.87
N SER A 129 -14.00 -4.36 7.14
CA SER A 129 -14.63 -5.15 8.22
C SER A 129 -16.05 -4.66 8.49
N LEU A 130 -16.89 -5.51 9.08
CA LEU A 130 -18.24 -5.09 9.52
C LEU A 130 -18.18 -3.89 10.47
N ARG A 131 -17.13 -3.82 11.28
CA ARG A 131 -16.91 -2.71 12.18
C ARG A 131 -16.58 -1.41 11.45
N GLU A 132 -15.72 -1.46 10.42
CA GLU A 132 -15.43 -0.31 9.57
C GLU A 132 -16.68 0.15 8.80
N LEU A 133 -17.50 -0.78 8.31
CA LEU A 133 -18.79 -0.48 7.68
C LEU A 133 -19.75 0.22 8.66
N ALA A 134 -19.89 -0.32 9.86
CA ALA A 134 -20.75 0.28 10.90
C ALA A 134 -20.29 1.70 11.28
N PHE A 135 -18.96 1.93 11.42
CA PHE A 135 -18.43 3.29 11.62
C PHE A 135 -18.69 4.22 10.44
N GLY A 136 -18.80 3.69 9.23
CA GLY A 136 -19.22 4.42 8.04
C GLY A 136 -20.73 4.65 7.91
N GLY A 137 -21.51 4.22 8.91
CA GLY A 137 -22.98 4.32 8.88
C GLY A 137 -23.67 3.25 8.02
N ILE A 138 -22.94 2.19 7.64
CA ILE A 138 -23.46 1.08 6.83
C ILE A 138 -23.68 -0.12 7.74
N GLU A 139 -24.93 -0.39 8.06
CA GLU A 139 -25.33 -1.59 8.79
C GLU A 139 -25.66 -2.71 7.81
N GLN A 140 -25.03 -3.85 7.98
CA GLN A 140 -25.29 -5.07 7.21
C GLN A 140 -25.72 -6.21 8.12
N LYS A 141 -26.77 -6.91 7.73
CA LYS A 141 -27.11 -8.21 8.32
C LYS A 141 -26.07 -9.26 7.91
N LYS A 142 -25.96 -10.32 8.70
CA LYS A 142 -25.00 -11.41 8.46
C LYS A 142 -25.07 -11.97 7.03
N ASP A 143 -26.27 -12.23 6.55
CA ASP A 143 -26.51 -12.80 5.20
C ASP A 143 -26.15 -11.80 4.10
N GLU A 144 -26.47 -10.52 4.30
CA GLU A 144 -26.07 -9.43 3.41
C GLU A 144 -24.54 -9.30 3.34
N SER A 145 -23.84 -9.39 4.48
CA SER A 145 -22.38 -9.31 4.53
C SER A 145 -21.69 -10.47 3.82
N LEU A 146 -22.29 -11.67 3.85
CA LEU A 146 -21.79 -12.82 3.09
C LEU A 146 -21.98 -12.63 1.58
N TYR A 147 -23.06 -11.96 1.17
CA TYR A 147 -23.35 -11.70 -0.24
C TYR A 147 -22.54 -10.52 -0.81
N PHE A 148 -22.51 -9.39 -0.10
CA PHE A 148 -21.81 -8.18 -0.57
C PHE A 148 -20.30 -8.25 -0.37
N GLY A 149 -19.83 -8.98 0.64
CA GLY A 149 -18.42 -8.94 1.03
C GLY A 149 -18.02 -7.57 1.58
N GLY A 150 -16.71 -7.28 1.56
CA GLY A 150 -16.16 -6.05 2.17
C GLY A 150 -15.33 -5.20 1.21
N MET A 151 -15.45 -5.37 -0.11
CA MET A 151 -14.68 -4.56 -1.06
C MET A 151 -15.19 -3.11 -1.09
N PRO A 152 -14.33 -2.10 -0.84
CA PRO A 152 -14.74 -0.69 -0.70
C PRO A 152 -15.58 -0.17 -1.87
N ARG A 153 -15.25 -0.58 -3.09
CA ARG A 153 -15.93 -0.11 -4.30
C ARG A 153 -17.42 -0.47 -4.36
N ILE A 154 -17.83 -1.57 -3.74
CA ILE A 154 -19.24 -1.97 -3.66
C ILE A 154 -20.05 -0.90 -2.92
N PHE A 155 -19.46 -0.33 -1.87
CA PHE A 155 -20.14 0.67 -1.02
C PHE A 155 -20.00 2.10 -1.54
N ASP A 156 -18.88 2.42 -2.21
CA ASP A 156 -18.66 3.76 -2.78
C ASP A 156 -19.45 4.01 -4.08
N SER A 157 -19.60 2.97 -4.91
CA SER A 157 -20.19 3.08 -6.26
C SER A 157 -21.56 2.43 -6.41
N HIS A 158 -22.12 1.88 -5.33
CA HIS A 158 -23.40 1.14 -5.33
C HIS A 158 -23.49 0.07 -6.42
N ILE A 159 -22.37 -0.61 -6.69
CA ILE A 159 -22.29 -1.68 -7.70
C ILE A 159 -22.87 -2.96 -7.11
N GLU A 160 -23.75 -3.63 -7.87
CA GLU A 160 -24.25 -4.94 -7.47
C GLU A 160 -23.11 -5.97 -7.39
N PRO A 161 -23.04 -6.80 -6.33
CA PRO A 161 -21.96 -7.76 -6.12
C PRO A 161 -21.75 -8.74 -7.27
N ASN A 162 -22.82 -9.09 -7.99
CA ASN A 162 -22.77 -10.01 -9.13
C ASN A 162 -22.00 -9.46 -10.35
N ILE A 163 -21.73 -8.16 -10.37
CA ILE A 163 -21.03 -7.47 -11.47
C ILE A 163 -19.56 -7.21 -11.09
N TYR A 164 -19.21 -7.46 -9.84
CA TYR A 164 -17.89 -7.24 -9.27
C TYR A 164 -17.07 -8.52 -9.26
#